data_77ebdb0b4e14b5a1593157960dc7fa2e
#
_entry.id   77ebdb0b4e14b5a1593157960dc7fa2e
#
_cell.length_a   1.000
_cell.length_b   1.000
_cell.length_c   1.000
_cell.angle_alpha   90.00
_cell.angle_beta   90.00
_cell.angle_gamma   90.00
#
_symmetry.space_group_name_H-M   'P 1'
#
loop_
_entity.id
_entity.type
_entity.pdbx_description
1 polymer ?
#
loop_
_entity_poly.entity_id
_entity_poly.type
_entity_poly.pdbx_seq_one_letter_code
_entity_poly.pdbx_strand_id
1 'polypeptide(L)'
;MKKKLLFILMFTFHILNSQIKVHVNIIENTAYEINNEKRFKLLIKISNDSNHKYILPLDITGFKNYMSEEPCSDFNLIDSYPDLGFLPLFRNENTYIEGSGINYPHLANNKMALKKYQSEIAKYKRSKSAKLHKWIKNNKLNKVSKEWAEINQYLLANLILLNPKQEYSFEIYFNPLKYNYSELYKSSYSYPIETNKIYQFWLRICINNSIYQYLTKNQKDRFKNYIFFSGKIDSNYLDFKMQ
;
A
#
# COMPACT_ATOMS: atom_id res chain seq x y z
N MET A 1 -8.53 -5.22 -57.20
CA MET A 1 -8.19 -5.83 -55.92
C MET A 1 -7.18 -5.02 -55.11
N LYS A 2 -7.46 -3.76 -54.72
CA LYS A 2 -6.52 -2.93 -53.90
C LYS A 2 -7.22 -2.02 -52.87
N LYS A 3 -8.40 -2.39 -52.35
CA LYS A 3 -9.13 -1.58 -51.37
C LYS A 3 -9.43 -2.29 -50.02
N LYS A 4 -8.80 -3.41 -49.72
CA LYS A 4 -9.04 -4.15 -48.45
C LYS A 4 -7.91 -4.06 -47.44
N LEU A 5 -6.84 -3.30 -47.69
CA LEU A 5 -5.68 -3.26 -46.78
C LEU A 5 -5.62 -2.02 -45.90
N LEU A 6 -6.58 -1.10 -45.98
CA LEU A 6 -6.55 0.15 -45.20
C LEU A 6 -7.38 0.11 -43.91
N PHE A 7 -8.07 -0.99 -43.64
CA PHE A 7 -8.98 -1.09 -42.52
C PHE A 7 -8.39 -1.80 -41.28
N ILE A 8 -7.18 -2.36 -41.38
CA ILE A 8 -6.54 -3.11 -40.30
C ILE A 8 -5.57 -2.24 -39.47
N LEU A 9 -5.24 -1.04 -39.92
CA LEU A 9 -4.28 -0.17 -39.21
C LEU A 9 -4.91 0.87 -38.28
N MET A 10 -6.23 0.85 -38.09
CA MET A 10 -6.93 1.71 -37.10
C MET A 10 -7.23 1.02 -35.76
N PHE A 11 -6.87 -0.23 -35.61
CA PHE A 11 -6.93 -0.92 -34.35
C PHE A 11 -5.54 -0.95 -33.76
N THR A 12 -5.36 -0.34 -32.61
CA THR A 12 -4.23 -0.45 -31.69
C THR A 12 -3.35 0.78 -31.55
N PHE A 13 -3.92 1.91 -31.19
CA PHE A 13 -3.25 2.83 -30.28
C PHE A 13 -4.25 3.24 -29.19
N HIS A 14 -4.92 2.29 -28.58
CA HIS A 14 -5.28 2.47 -27.18
C HIS A 14 -3.96 2.37 -26.40
N ILE A 15 -3.23 3.48 -26.36
CA ILE A 15 -2.26 3.73 -25.31
C ILE A 15 -3.04 3.44 -24.03
N LEU A 16 -2.65 2.38 -23.32
CA LEU A 16 -3.15 2.03 -22.00
C LEU A 16 -2.67 3.11 -21.02
N ASN A 17 -3.15 4.34 -21.20
CA ASN A 17 -3.08 5.34 -20.17
C ASN A 17 -3.87 4.78 -19.00
N SER A 18 -3.21 4.51 -17.91
CA SER A 18 -3.88 4.10 -16.68
C SER A 18 -5.06 5.03 -16.45
N GLN A 19 -6.27 4.46 -16.40
CA GLN A 19 -7.50 5.24 -16.21
C GLN A 19 -7.55 5.82 -14.78
N ILE A 20 -6.77 5.25 -13.88
CA ILE A 20 -6.53 5.76 -12.53
C ILE A 20 -5.12 6.33 -12.50
N LYS A 21 -5.00 7.57 -12.04
CA LYS A 21 -3.72 8.26 -11.87
C LYS A 21 -3.46 8.56 -10.40
N VAL A 22 -2.20 8.52 -10.04
CA VAL A 22 -1.72 8.92 -8.71
C VAL A 22 -0.75 10.08 -8.89
N HIS A 23 -0.99 11.14 -8.14
CA HIS A 23 -0.10 12.30 -8.09
C HIS A 23 0.36 12.52 -6.65
N VAL A 24 1.66 12.71 -6.45
CA VAL A 24 2.25 12.98 -5.15
C VAL A 24 2.99 14.31 -5.18
N ASN A 25 2.83 15.09 -4.12
CA ASN A 25 3.60 16.31 -3.86
C ASN A 25 4.15 16.24 -2.43
N ILE A 26 5.37 16.74 -2.25
CA ILE A 26 5.90 17.04 -0.93
C ILE A 26 5.40 18.45 -0.59
N ILE A 27 4.50 18.57 0.40
CA ILE A 27 3.87 19.87 0.74
C ILE A 27 4.89 20.79 1.41
N GLU A 28 5.83 20.21 2.16
CA GLU A 28 6.86 20.95 2.86
C GLU A 28 8.18 20.20 2.80
N ASN A 29 9.23 20.92 2.35
CA ASN A 29 10.61 20.42 2.36
C ASN A 29 11.23 20.39 3.76
N THR A 30 10.55 20.93 4.75
CA THR A 30 10.97 20.86 6.14
C THR A 30 10.45 19.57 6.74
N ALA A 31 11.37 18.72 7.17
CA ALA A 31 11.01 17.55 7.92
C ALA A 31 10.28 17.99 9.19
N TYR A 32 8.99 17.71 9.30
CA TYR A 32 8.25 17.89 10.55
C TYR A 32 8.84 17.00 11.62
N GLU A 33 9.28 17.62 12.72
CA GLU A 33 9.64 16.87 13.89
C GLU A 33 8.36 16.49 14.66
N ILE A 34 7.91 15.26 14.47
CA ILE A 34 6.91 14.67 15.34
C ILE A 34 7.65 13.70 16.27
N ASN A 35 7.62 13.97 17.56
CA ASN A 35 8.32 13.16 18.57
C ASN A 35 9.84 13.01 18.29
N ASN A 36 10.52 14.07 17.88
CA ASN A 36 11.93 14.09 17.47
C ASN A 36 12.27 13.22 16.26
N GLU A 37 11.27 12.84 15.46
CA GLU A 37 11.46 12.13 14.21
C GLU A 37 11.17 13.04 13.01
N LYS A 38 12.11 13.15 12.09
CA LYS A 38 11.90 13.90 10.84
C LYS A 38 10.93 13.15 9.95
N ARG A 39 9.84 13.80 9.51
CA ARG A 39 8.85 13.23 8.59
C ARG A 39 8.53 14.21 7.49
N PHE A 40 8.38 13.70 6.29
CA PHE A 40 7.91 14.47 5.14
C PHE A 40 6.38 14.38 5.05
N LYS A 41 5.75 15.51 4.82
CA LYS A 41 4.31 15.56 4.58
C LYS A 41 4.05 15.45 3.09
N LEU A 42 3.40 14.37 2.68
CA LEU A 42 3.02 14.09 1.30
C LEU A 42 1.54 14.39 1.10
N LEU A 43 1.21 15.18 0.08
CA LEU A 43 -0.15 15.28 -0.46
C LEU A 43 -0.29 14.30 -1.60
N ILE A 44 -1.20 13.38 -1.48
CA ILE A 44 -1.48 12.37 -2.49
C ILE A 44 -2.87 12.62 -3.08
N LYS A 45 -2.94 12.60 -4.41
CA LYS A 45 -4.16 12.70 -5.17
C LYS A 45 -4.32 11.46 -6.04
N ILE A 46 -5.47 10.84 -5.98
CA ILE A 46 -5.85 9.71 -6.82
C ILE A 46 -7.04 10.15 -7.66
N SER A 47 -6.90 10.13 -8.97
CA SER A 47 -7.98 10.50 -9.90
C SER A 47 -8.41 9.30 -10.76
N ASN A 48 -9.68 9.23 -11.05
CA ASN A 48 -10.26 8.35 -12.04
C ASN A 48 -10.64 9.16 -13.28
N ASP A 49 -9.79 9.17 -14.29
CA ASP A 49 -9.99 9.96 -15.51
C ASP A 49 -10.92 9.26 -16.52
N SER A 50 -11.41 8.06 -16.19
CA SER A 50 -12.28 7.28 -17.07
C SER A 50 -13.78 7.62 -16.90
N ASN A 51 -14.60 6.95 -17.70
CA ASN A 51 -16.06 6.96 -17.56
C ASN A 51 -16.60 5.74 -16.79
N HIS A 52 -15.71 4.92 -16.23
CA HIS A 52 -16.04 3.73 -15.46
C HIS A 52 -15.85 3.96 -13.97
N LYS A 53 -16.59 3.19 -13.16
CA LYS A 53 -16.41 3.16 -11.70
C LYS A 53 -15.33 2.13 -11.35
N TYR A 54 -14.41 2.48 -10.46
CA TYR A 54 -13.35 1.58 -9.99
C TYR A 54 -13.39 1.35 -8.49
N ILE A 55 -12.95 0.18 -8.09
CA ILE A 55 -12.55 -0.13 -6.73
C ILE A 55 -11.04 -0.27 -6.70
N LEU A 56 -10.39 0.54 -5.90
CA LEU A 56 -8.96 0.51 -5.64
C LEU A 56 -8.72 0.04 -4.20
N PRO A 57 -8.19 -1.16 -3.97
CA PRO A 57 -7.75 -1.58 -2.65
C PRO A 57 -6.48 -0.84 -2.27
N LEU A 58 -6.56 0.06 -1.31
CA LEU A 58 -5.41 0.86 -0.90
C LEU A 58 -5.50 1.21 0.58
N ASP A 59 -4.51 0.77 1.36
CA ASP A 59 -4.30 1.26 2.72
C ASP A 59 -3.56 2.60 2.65
N ILE A 60 -4.32 3.68 2.83
CA ILE A 60 -3.78 5.05 2.76
C ILE A 60 -2.86 5.39 3.95
N THR A 61 -2.77 4.54 4.96
CA THR A 61 -1.93 4.75 6.14
C THR A 61 -0.65 3.92 6.14
N GLY A 62 -0.55 2.96 5.22
CA GLY A 62 0.54 2.00 5.15
C GLY A 62 1.51 2.26 4.00
N PHE A 63 2.74 1.83 4.21
CA PHE A 63 3.76 1.76 3.16
C PHE A 63 4.28 0.33 3.04
N LYS A 64 4.51 -0.12 1.81
CA LYS A 64 5.23 -1.37 1.54
C LYS A 64 6.72 -1.15 1.64
N ASN A 65 7.46 -2.22 1.88
CA ASN A 65 8.91 -2.18 1.77
C ASN A 65 9.37 -2.72 0.40
N TYR A 66 10.30 -2.03 -0.23
CA TYR A 66 10.98 -2.50 -1.42
C TYR A 66 12.23 -3.28 -1.04
N MET A 67 12.20 -4.59 -1.24
CA MET A 67 13.29 -5.51 -0.87
C MET A 67 13.75 -6.40 -2.02
N SER A 68 13.30 -6.18 -3.26
CA SER A 68 13.66 -7.04 -4.38
C SER A 68 13.80 -6.26 -5.68
N GLU A 69 14.50 -6.82 -6.63
CA GLU A 69 14.73 -6.25 -7.96
C GLU A 69 13.44 -6.03 -8.76
N GLU A 70 12.35 -6.74 -8.45
CA GLU A 70 11.04 -6.53 -9.07
C GLU A 70 10.02 -5.94 -8.09
N PRO A 71 9.85 -4.61 -8.10
CA PRO A 71 8.74 -4.00 -7.39
C PRO A 71 7.42 -4.54 -7.94
N CYS A 72 6.64 -5.22 -7.11
CA CYS A 72 5.41 -5.90 -7.46
C CYS A 72 5.57 -7.31 -8.08
N SER A 73 6.73 -7.96 -7.91
CA SER A 73 6.83 -9.41 -8.09
C SER A 73 5.74 -10.10 -7.28
N ASP A 74 5.26 -11.21 -7.78
CA ASP A 74 4.10 -11.93 -7.25
C ASP A 74 4.07 -11.93 -5.74
N PHE A 75 3.13 -11.20 -5.23
CA PHE A 75 2.90 -11.04 -3.83
C PHE A 75 2.57 -12.40 -3.25
N ASN A 76 3.51 -13.00 -2.58
CA ASN A 76 3.29 -14.25 -1.88
C ASN A 76 2.39 -13.92 -0.67
N LEU A 77 1.07 -14.03 -0.88
CA LEU A 77 0.05 -13.80 0.16
C LEU A 77 0.21 -14.73 1.37
N ILE A 78 1.15 -15.68 1.29
CA ILE A 78 1.30 -16.76 2.27
C ILE A 78 2.02 -16.28 3.53
N ASP A 79 2.95 -15.32 3.41
CA ASP A 79 3.83 -14.96 4.53
C ASP A 79 3.48 -13.63 5.23
N SER A 80 2.61 -12.84 4.66
CA SER A 80 2.16 -11.59 5.26
C SER A 80 0.76 -11.24 4.78
N TYR A 81 0.01 -10.51 5.58
CA TYR A 81 -1.18 -9.79 5.17
C TYR A 81 -0.91 -9.11 3.83
N PRO A 82 -1.89 -9.13 2.90
CA PRO A 82 -1.74 -8.37 1.69
C PRO A 82 -1.49 -6.93 2.10
N ASP A 83 -0.27 -6.48 1.89
CA ASP A 83 0.07 -5.11 2.15
C ASP A 83 -0.53 -4.27 1.02
N LEU A 84 -1.58 -3.54 1.32
CA LEU A 84 -2.27 -2.66 0.37
C LEU A 84 -1.70 -1.24 0.38
N GLY A 85 -0.63 -0.99 1.13
CA GLY A 85 0.01 0.32 1.24
C GLY A 85 0.70 0.78 -0.05
N PHE A 86 1.17 2.01 -0.04
CA PHE A 86 2.04 2.52 -1.08
C PHE A 86 3.42 1.88 -1.03
N LEU A 87 4.00 1.62 -2.18
CA LEU A 87 5.40 1.24 -2.32
C LEU A 87 6.22 2.51 -2.62
N PRO A 88 6.93 3.09 -1.64
CA PRO A 88 7.84 4.19 -1.90
C PRO A 88 9.07 3.65 -2.61
N LEU A 89 9.43 4.30 -3.71
CA LEU A 89 10.57 3.92 -4.52
C LEU A 89 11.55 5.09 -4.62
N PHE A 90 12.80 4.77 -4.41
CA PHE A 90 13.91 5.69 -4.57
C PHE A 90 14.87 5.18 -5.62
N ARG A 91 15.36 6.08 -6.46
CA ARG A 91 16.37 5.78 -7.46
C ARG A 91 17.46 6.83 -7.40
N ASN A 92 18.71 6.38 -7.44
CA ASN A 92 19.86 7.22 -7.65
C ASN A 92 20.48 6.82 -8.99
N GLU A 93 20.54 7.75 -9.92
CA GLU A 93 20.91 7.47 -11.31
C GLU A 93 20.02 6.34 -11.89
N ASN A 94 20.58 5.16 -12.16
CA ASN A 94 19.85 4.01 -12.70
C ASN A 94 19.62 2.90 -11.68
N THR A 95 19.97 3.11 -10.40
CA THR A 95 19.92 2.05 -9.37
C THR A 95 18.80 2.33 -8.39
N TYR A 96 17.92 1.34 -8.19
CA TYR A 96 16.90 1.38 -7.14
C TYR A 96 17.57 1.24 -5.77
N ILE A 97 17.07 2.00 -4.81
CA ILE A 97 17.50 1.90 -3.42
C ILE A 97 16.55 0.93 -2.71
N GLU A 98 17.10 -0.17 -2.23
CA GLU A 98 16.32 -1.15 -1.47
C GLU A 98 16.14 -0.71 -0.02
N GLY A 99 14.95 -0.95 0.51
CA GLY A 99 14.68 -0.79 1.93
C GLY A 99 15.12 -2.01 2.73
N SER A 100 15.43 -1.81 3.98
CA SER A 100 15.79 -2.88 4.92
C SER A 100 14.88 -2.88 6.14
N GLY A 101 14.62 -4.08 6.69
CA GLY A 101 13.97 -4.23 7.97
C GLY A 101 14.93 -3.96 9.11
N ILE A 102 14.51 -3.17 10.09
CA ILE A 102 15.23 -2.90 11.31
C ILE A 102 14.48 -3.53 12.48
N ASN A 103 15.13 -4.45 13.18
CA ASN A 103 14.64 -4.98 14.45
C ASN A 103 15.41 -4.28 15.58
N TYR A 104 14.68 -3.57 16.44
CA TYR A 104 15.31 -2.95 17.60
C TYR A 104 15.66 -4.01 18.63
N PRO A 105 16.88 -3.98 19.18
CA PRO A 105 17.32 -4.96 20.14
C PRO A 105 16.35 -5.00 21.31
N HIS A 106 15.80 -6.17 21.53
CA HIS A 106 14.83 -6.36 22.58
C HIS A 106 15.52 -6.29 23.94
N LEU A 107 14.83 -5.72 24.85
CA LEU A 107 14.78 -5.82 26.29
C LEU A 107 15.26 -7.17 26.87
N ALA A 108 16.03 -7.96 26.12
CA ALA A 108 16.46 -9.32 26.45
C ALA A 108 17.14 -9.40 27.83
N ASN A 109 17.76 -8.33 28.28
CA ASN A 109 18.46 -8.27 29.55
C ASN A 109 17.59 -7.77 30.71
N ASN A 110 16.33 -7.39 30.47
CA ASN A 110 15.43 -6.90 31.51
C ASN A 110 14.18 -7.79 31.59
N LYS A 111 14.18 -8.74 32.52
CA LYS A 111 13.06 -9.68 32.72
C LYS A 111 11.70 -8.99 32.96
N MET A 112 11.68 -7.83 33.62
CA MET A 112 10.46 -7.10 33.93
C MET A 112 9.90 -6.43 32.67
N ALA A 113 10.74 -5.80 31.89
CA ALA A 113 10.37 -5.22 30.60
C ALA A 113 9.91 -6.28 29.59
N LEU A 114 10.56 -7.46 29.59
CA LEU A 114 10.13 -8.58 28.74
C LEU A 114 8.74 -9.10 29.14
N LYS A 115 8.44 -9.26 30.43
CA LYS A 115 7.10 -9.65 30.91
C LYS A 115 6.03 -8.63 30.52
N LYS A 116 6.32 -7.34 30.68
CA LYS A 116 5.41 -6.26 30.27
C LYS A 116 5.11 -6.35 28.77
N TYR A 117 6.15 -6.46 27.95
CA TYR A 117 6.05 -6.61 26.50
C TYR A 117 5.21 -7.82 26.10
N GLN A 118 5.48 -9.01 26.68
CA GLN A 118 4.69 -10.22 26.43
C GLN A 118 3.21 -10.04 26.81
N SER A 119 2.94 -9.34 27.91
CA SER A 119 1.57 -9.03 28.34
C SER A 119 0.85 -8.11 27.34
N GLU A 120 1.54 -7.08 26.84
CA GLU A 120 1.01 -6.17 25.80
C GLU A 120 0.69 -6.90 24.50
N ILE A 121 1.61 -7.77 24.04
CA ILE A 121 1.35 -8.63 22.86
C ILE A 121 0.13 -9.54 23.09
N ALA A 122 0.05 -10.18 24.25
CA ALA A 122 -1.08 -11.04 24.56
C ALA A 122 -2.42 -10.28 24.58
N LYS A 123 -2.43 -9.08 25.15
CA LYS A 123 -3.60 -8.18 25.15
C LYS A 123 -4.00 -7.76 23.73
N TYR A 124 -3.02 -7.38 22.91
CA TYR A 124 -3.24 -7.03 21.50
C TYR A 124 -3.84 -8.21 20.72
N LYS A 125 -3.23 -9.39 20.82
CA LYS A 125 -3.71 -10.61 20.12
C LYS A 125 -5.14 -10.97 20.55
N ARG A 126 -5.49 -10.85 21.84
CA ARG A 126 -6.87 -11.07 22.33
C ARG A 126 -7.85 -10.06 21.72
N SER A 127 -7.50 -8.78 21.73
CA SER A 127 -8.33 -7.71 21.16
C SER A 127 -8.54 -7.92 19.66
N LYS A 128 -7.47 -8.24 18.93
CA LYS A 128 -7.53 -8.55 17.50
C LYS A 128 -8.43 -9.76 17.22
N SER A 129 -8.26 -10.83 17.99
CA SER A 129 -9.09 -12.03 17.87
C SER A 129 -10.57 -11.75 18.17
N ALA A 130 -10.88 -10.96 19.19
CA ALA A 130 -12.27 -10.59 19.50
C ALA A 130 -12.93 -9.77 18.38
N LYS A 131 -12.21 -8.81 17.80
CA LYS A 131 -12.67 -8.04 16.64
C LYS A 131 -12.94 -8.95 15.44
N LEU A 132 -12.04 -9.89 15.16
CA LEU A 132 -12.17 -10.84 14.07
C LEU A 132 -13.38 -11.77 14.27
N HIS A 133 -13.59 -12.30 15.48
CA HIS A 133 -14.79 -13.12 15.78
C HIS A 133 -16.09 -12.35 15.53
N LYS A 134 -16.15 -11.08 15.96
CA LYS A 134 -17.31 -10.21 15.67
C LYS A 134 -17.51 -10.02 14.18
N TRP A 135 -16.41 -9.83 13.42
CA TRP A 135 -16.45 -9.70 11.96
C TRP A 135 -16.98 -10.96 11.28
N ILE A 136 -16.43 -12.12 11.64
CA ILE A 136 -16.88 -13.44 11.14
C ILE A 136 -18.39 -13.64 11.35
N LYS A 137 -18.87 -13.37 12.57
CA LYS A 137 -20.29 -13.49 12.93
C LYS A 137 -21.16 -12.54 12.08
N ASN A 138 -20.78 -11.27 12.02
CA ASN A 138 -21.58 -10.24 11.34
C ASN A 138 -21.63 -10.45 9.82
N ASN A 139 -20.59 -11.02 9.23
CA ASN A 139 -20.48 -11.28 7.79
C ASN A 139 -20.81 -12.72 7.40
N LYS A 140 -21.27 -13.55 8.36
CA LYS A 140 -21.63 -14.99 8.13
C LYS A 140 -20.48 -15.80 7.52
N LEU A 141 -19.25 -15.56 7.99
CA LEU A 141 -18.02 -16.17 7.45
C LEU A 141 -17.64 -17.47 8.19
N ASN A 142 -18.60 -18.24 8.68
CA ASN A 142 -18.33 -19.43 9.51
C ASN A 142 -17.67 -20.61 8.76
N LYS A 143 -17.60 -20.53 7.41
CA LYS A 143 -17.08 -21.60 6.55
C LYS A 143 -15.68 -21.32 6.01
N VAL A 144 -15.03 -20.21 6.42
CA VAL A 144 -13.69 -19.82 5.96
C VAL A 144 -12.68 -19.89 7.11
N SER A 145 -11.40 -19.94 6.77
CA SER A 145 -10.34 -19.88 7.80
C SER A 145 -10.29 -18.51 8.47
N LYS A 146 -9.66 -18.45 9.64
CA LYS A 146 -9.45 -17.16 10.33
C LYS A 146 -8.60 -16.22 9.50
N GLU A 147 -7.55 -16.72 8.88
CA GLU A 147 -6.64 -15.97 8.01
C GLU A 147 -7.41 -15.37 6.83
N TRP A 148 -8.26 -16.17 6.19
CA TRP A 148 -9.12 -15.67 5.11
C TRP A 148 -10.04 -14.55 5.60
N ALA A 149 -10.70 -14.74 6.74
CA ALA A 149 -11.60 -13.73 7.31
C ALA A 149 -10.87 -12.44 7.71
N GLU A 150 -9.64 -12.57 8.17
CA GLU A 150 -8.78 -11.46 8.54
C GLU A 150 -8.39 -10.62 7.30
N ILE A 151 -7.99 -11.29 6.21
CA ILE A 151 -7.70 -10.64 4.93
C ILE A 151 -8.97 -9.99 4.36
N ASN A 152 -10.12 -10.66 4.44
CA ASN A 152 -11.42 -10.11 4.02
C ASN A 152 -11.75 -8.82 4.78
N GLN A 153 -11.56 -8.81 6.11
CA GLN A 153 -11.78 -7.63 6.93
C GLN A 153 -10.86 -6.47 6.53
N TYR A 154 -9.56 -6.75 6.37
CA TYR A 154 -8.58 -5.76 5.98
C TYR A 154 -8.85 -5.20 4.58
N LEU A 155 -9.15 -6.08 3.62
CA LEU A 155 -9.47 -5.69 2.25
C LEU A 155 -10.68 -4.74 2.22
N LEU A 156 -11.79 -5.13 2.87
CA LEU A 156 -13.01 -4.31 2.85
C LEU A 156 -12.86 -2.97 3.59
N ALA A 157 -11.99 -2.90 4.60
CA ALA A 157 -11.68 -1.64 5.29
C ALA A 157 -10.87 -0.67 4.42
N ASN A 158 -10.19 -1.16 3.39
CA ASN A 158 -9.26 -0.40 2.55
C ASN A 158 -9.72 -0.30 1.08
N LEU A 159 -11.01 -0.44 0.79
CA LEU A 159 -11.55 -0.22 -0.55
C LEU A 159 -11.86 1.26 -0.78
N ILE A 160 -11.18 1.88 -1.72
CA ILE A 160 -11.52 3.21 -2.23
C ILE A 160 -12.42 3.06 -3.45
N LEU A 161 -13.61 3.68 -3.38
CA LEU A 161 -14.58 3.70 -4.47
C LEU A 161 -14.37 4.98 -5.28
N LEU A 162 -14.00 4.83 -6.54
CA LEU A 162 -13.72 5.93 -7.45
C LEU A 162 -14.80 6.00 -8.53
N ASN A 163 -15.69 6.99 -8.46
CA ASN A 163 -16.64 7.27 -9.53
C ASN A 163 -15.93 7.87 -10.76
N PRO A 164 -16.58 7.90 -11.93
CA PRO A 164 -16.06 8.60 -13.09
C PRO A 164 -15.69 10.04 -12.78
N LYS A 165 -14.50 10.48 -13.21
CA LYS A 165 -13.98 11.84 -13.02
C LYS A 165 -13.85 12.28 -11.56
N GLN A 166 -13.86 11.34 -10.62
CA GLN A 166 -13.68 11.63 -9.21
C GLN A 166 -12.18 11.72 -8.86
N GLU A 167 -11.85 12.69 -8.02
CA GLU A 167 -10.57 12.83 -7.36
C GLU A 167 -10.73 12.56 -5.86
N TYR A 168 -9.76 11.87 -5.28
CA TYR A 168 -9.63 11.63 -3.86
C TYR A 168 -8.25 12.11 -3.40
N SER A 169 -8.21 13.02 -2.42
CA SER A 169 -6.97 13.64 -1.92
C SER A 169 -6.83 13.42 -0.43
N PHE A 170 -5.62 13.16 0.02
CA PHE A 170 -5.29 13.00 1.44
C PHE A 170 -3.82 13.30 1.71
N GLU A 171 -3.49 13.50 2.97
CA GLU A 171 -2.15 13.77 3.44
C GLU A 171 -1.64 12.59 4.26
N ILE A 172 -0.37 12.22 4.05
CA ILE A 172 0.31 11.21 4.86
C ILE A 172 1.70 11.70 5.26
N TYR A 173 2.21 11.17 6.36
CA TYR A 173 3.57 11.44 6.81
C TYR A 173 4.46 10.24 6.49
N PHE A 174 5.60 10.53 5.88
CA PHE A 174 6.58 9.52 5.48
C PHE A 174 7.97 9.89 6.02
N ASN A 175 8.61 8.94 6.68
CA ASN A 175 10.01 9.04 7.09
C ASN A 175 10.79 7.90 6.43
N PRO A 176 11.63 8.17 5.41
CA PRO A 176 12.35 7.11 4.72
C PRO A 176 13.33 6.35 5.61
N LEU A 177 13.79 6.95 6.71
CA LEU A 177 14.70 6.30 7.67
C LEU A 177 13.96 5.42 8.70
N LYS A 178 12.63 5.59 8.83
CA LYS A 178 11.83 4.83 9.80
C LYS A 178 10.36 4.88 9.43
N TYR A 179 9.89 3.95 8.64
CA TYR A 179 8.47 3.84 8.29
C TYR A 179 7.90 2.48 8.71
N ASN A 180 6.58 2.36 8.76
CA ASN A 180 5.87 1.19 9.27
C ASN A 180 6.35 0.75 10.66
N TYR A 181 6.65 1.72 11.53
CA TYR A 181 7.11 1.40 12.88
C TYR A 181 6.03 0.69 13.67
N SER A 182 6.37 -0.48 14.17
CA SER A 182 5.53 -1.25 15.06
C SER A 182 6.06 -1.17 16.50
N GLU A 183 5.38 -0.41 17.33
CA GLU A 183 5.69 -0.38 18.78
C GLU A 183 5.56 -1.76 19.40
N LEU A 184 4.59 -2.54 18.93
CA LEU A 184 4.34 -3.88 19.45
C LEU A 184 5.46 -4.87 19.10
N TYR A 185 5.96 -4.84 17.86
CA TYR A 185 7.01 -5.76 17.41
C TYR A 185 8.40 -5.13 17.48
N LYS A 186 8.50 -3.84 17.87
CA LYS A 186 9.77 -3.10 17.92
C LYS A 186 10.56 -3.25 16.62
N SER A 187 9.88 -3.09 15.51
CA SER A 187 10.44 -3.19 14.17
C SER A 187 10.00 -2.03 13.31
N SER A 188 10.78 -1.70 12.30
CA SER A 188 10.46 -0.74 11.25
C SER A 188 11.18 -1.11 9.98
N TYR A 189 10.89 -0.37 8.91
CA TYR A 189 11.67 -0.39 7.68
C TYR A 189 12.40 0.94 7.50
N SER A 190 13.49 0.91 6.74
CA SER A 190 14.26 2.11 6.39
C SER A 190 14.88 1.98 5.00
N TYR A 191 15.07 3.12 4.36
CA TYR A 191 15.91 3.25 3.18
C TYR A 191 17.25 3.87 3.56
N PRO A 192 18.38 3.41 3.01
CA PRO A 192 19.71 4.00 3.24
C PRO A 192 19.88 5.31 2.44
N ILE A 193 19.09 6.33 2.80
CA ILE A 193 19.09 7.64 2.16
C ILE A 193 20.14 8.52 2.84
N GLU A 194 21.09 9.03 2.04
CA GLU A 194 22.14 9.92 2.49
C GLU A 194 21.66 11.39 2.50
N THR A 195 22.06 12.12 3.53
CA THR A 195 21.81 13.55 3.65
C THR A 195 22.49 14.30 2.48
N ASN A 196 21.83 15.32 1.97
CA ASN A 196 22.33 16.18 0.88
C ASN A 196 22.46 15.52 -0.50
N LYS A 197 22.13 14.26 -0.65
CA LYS A 197 22.05 13.58 -1.94
C LYS A 197 20.65 13.69 -2.51
N ILE A 198 20.53 13.87 -3.83
CA ILE A 198 19.24 13.95 -4.51
C ILE A 198 18.91 12.56 -5.05
N TYR A 199 17.68 12.13 -4.78
CA TYR A 199 17.11 10.88 -5.26
C TYR A 199 15.87 11.18 -6.09
N GLN A 200 15.62 10.40 -7.11
CA GLN A 200 14.31 10.38 -7.74
C GLN A 200 13.38 9.55 -6.85
N PHE A 201 12.26 10.11 -6.45
CA PHE A 201 11.26 9.49 -5.57
C PHE A 201 9.90 9.42 -6.25
N TRP A 202 9.19 8.33 -6.06
CA TRP A 202 7.78 8.19 -6.44
C TRP A 202 7.09 7.12 -5.60
N LEU A 203 5.78 7.12 -5.66
CA LEU A 203 4.94 6.11 -5.03
C LEU A 203 4.39 5.17 -6.10
N ARG A 204 4.36 3.89 -5.78
CA ARG A 204 3.72 2.87 -6.63
C ARG A 204 2.61 2.17 -5.88
N ILE A 205 1.48 1.96 -6.55
CA ILE A 205 0.42 1.07 -6.13
C ILE A 205 0.55 -0.22 -6.93
N CYS A 206 0.57 -1.36 -6.25
CA CYS A 206 0.60 -2.69 -6.87
C CYS A 206 -0.53 -3.54 -6.33
N ILE A 207 -1.46 -3.91 -7.19
CA ILE A 207 -2.62 -4.74 -6.82
C ILE A 207 -2.63 -5.99 -7.69
N ASN A 208 -2.48 -7.14 -7.06
CA ASN A 208 -2.68 -8.42 -7.71
C ASN A 208 -4.17 -8.78 -7.70
N ASN A 209 -4.70 -9.24 -8.84
CA ASN A 209 -6.10 -9.63 -8.97
C ASN A 209 -6.51 -10.73 -7.98
N SER A 210 -5.57 -11.56 -7.54
CA SER A 210 -5.81 -12.62 -6.56
C SER A 210 -6.35 -12.10 -5.22
N ILE A 211 -6.13 -10.82 -4.86
CA ILE A 211 -6.67 -10.25 -3.62
C ILE A 211 -8.20 -10.36 -3.54
N TYR A 212 -8.89 -10.31 -4.68
CA TYR A 212 -10.35 -10.34 -4.73
C TYR A 212 -10.95 -11.73 -4.48
N GLN A 213 -10.14 -12.80 -4.38
CA GLN A 213 -10.59 -14.10 -3.89
C GLN A 213 -11.06 -14.05 -2.42
N TYR A 214 -10.58 -13.04 -1.67
CA TYR A 214 -11.00 -12.80 -0.29
C TYR A 214 -12.28 -11.97 -0.16
N LEU A 215 -13.03 -11.79 -1.23
CA LEU A 215 -14.39 -11.26 -1.21
C LEU A 215 -15.40 -12.39 -1.39
N THR A 216 -16.44 -12.42 -0.54
CA THR A 216 -17.57 -13.32 -0.72
C THR A 216 -18.35 -12.97 -1.98
N LYS A 217 -19.18 -13.92 -2.49
CA LYS A 217 -20.07 -13.64 -3.61
C LYS A 217 -20.95 -12.42 -3.32
N ASN A 218 -21.58 -12.35 -2.15
CA ASN A 218 -22.46 -11.22 -1.78
C ASN A 218 -21.71 -9.88 -1.75
N GLN A 219 -20.44 -9.88 -1.31
CA GLN A 219 -19.62 -8.67 -1.33
C GLN A 219 -19.29 -8.24 -2.77
N LYS A 220 -18.95 -9.19 -3.65
CA LYS A 220 -18.73 -8.91 -5.08
C LYS A 220 -20.01 -8.41 -5.75
N ASP A 221 -21.17 -9.00 -5.45
CA ASP A 221 -22.47 -8.58 -6.00
C ASP A 221 -22.83 -7.14 -5.59
N ARG A 222 -22.46 -6.71 -4.38
CA ARG A 222 -22.62 -5.30 -3.94
C ARG A 222 -21.83 -4.31 -4.80
N PHE A 223 -20.73 -4.76 -5.36
CA PHE A 223 -19.80 -3.96 -6.17
C PHE A 223 -19.91 -4.26 -7.68
N LYS A 224 -20.97 -4.95 -8.13
CA LYS A 224 -21.12 -5.39 -9.52
C LYS A 224 -21.02 -4.29 -10.59
N ASN A 225 -21.27 -3.03 -10.20
CA ASN A 225 -21.19 -1.87 -11.09
C ASN A 225 -19.80 -1.22 -11.09
N TYR A 226 -18.84 -1.79 -10.38
CA TYR A 226 -17.46 -1.30 -10.30
C TYR A 226 -16.52 -2.29 -10.96
N ILE A 227 -15.46 -1.77 -11.56
CA ILE A 227 -14.33 -2.55 -12.04
C ILE A 227 -13.33 -2.67 -10.89
N PHE A 228 -12.98 -3.89 -10.54
CA PHE A 228 -11.92 -4.15 -9.57
C PHE A 228 -10.57 -3.88 -10.21
N PHE A 229 -9.85 -2.89 -9.68
CA PHE A 229 -8.55 -2.53 -10.22
C PHE A 229 -7.51 -3.61 -9.91
N SER A 230 -6.72 -3.97 -10.91
CA SER A 230 -5.51 -4.78 -10.75
C SER A 230 -4.42 -4.24 -11.66
N GLY A 231 -3.17 -4.34 -11.20
CA GLY A 231 -2.02 -3.84 -11.94
C GLY A 231 -1.16 -2.89 -11.15
N LYS A 232 -0.38 -2.09 -11.86
CA LYS A 232 0.59 -1.14 -11.31
C LYS A 232 0.17 0.28 -11.68
N ILE A 233 0.31 1.21 -10.74
CA ILE A 233 0.17 2.65 -10.98
C ILE A 233 1.37 3.33 -10.35
N ASP A 234 2.14 4.07 -11.13
CA ASP A 234 3.19 4.95 -10.64
C ASP A 234 2.66 6.37 -10.51
N SER A 235 3.06 7.06 -9.46
CA SER A 235 2.87 8.50 -9.36
C SER A 235 3.84 9.24 -10.28
N ASN A 236 3.71 10.57 -10.33
CA ASN A 236 4.78 11.42 -10.84
C ASN A 236 6.07 11.21 -10.05
N TYR A 237 7.20 11.53 -10.70
CA TYR A 237 8.52 11.57 -10.06
C TYR A 237 8.75 12.92 -9.38
N LEU A 238 9.46 12.88 -8.25
CA LEU A 238 9.88 14.04 -7.49
C LEU A 238 11.38 13.93 -7.20
N ASP A 239 12.06 15.08 -7.18
CA ASP A 239 13.39 15.16 -6.60
C ASP A 239 13.27 15.18 -5.08
N PHE A 240 13.83 14.17 -4.44
CA PHE A 240 13.84 14.02 -3.00
C PHE A 240 15.22 14.26 -2.44
N LYS A 241 15.33 15.21 -1.52
CA LYS A 241 16.55 15.50 -0.79
C LYS A 241 16.28 15.51 0.70
N MET A 242 17.05 14.72 1.42
CA MET A 242 17.03 14.76 2.88
C MET A 242 17.95 15.86 3.37
N GLN A 243 17.42 16.79 4.17
CA GLN A 243 18.17 17.89 4.79
C GLN A 243 18.61 17.51 6.20
#